data_c7ba767cfcd614d4e9298c919f5f8371
#
_entry.id   c7ba767cfcd614d4e9298c919f5f8371
#
_cell.length_a   1.000
_cell.length_b   1.000
_cell.length_c   1.000
_cell.angle_alpha   90.00
_cell.angle_beta   90.00
_cell.angle_gamma   90.00
#
_symmetry.space_group_name_H-M   'P 1'
#
loop_
_entity.id
_entity.type
_entity.pdbx_description
1 polymer ?
#
loop_
_entity_poly.entity_id
_entity_poly.type
_entity_poly.pdbx_seq_one_letter_code
_entity_poly.pdbx_strand_id
1 'polypeptide(L)'
;MGTVQPAKAATDSRGECFVTYVPEYYYNLSPDANPRHVVITASIAGTDTNSTVKLNLVPAPVVFVHGYRETADVFDNLNEFISSKGYTCISLNYDSTLGIEHGAKELELFLQKQKKDFLSQGILVNKFDLITHSMGGLVARYYSASQNYLKNDDINKIIFLSVPHKGSVLASIGEEYFKDKSIKELVPDNELFVSIFPNTINGGLNNSIQTGNLLSQYDEVVTNESAALDKWGIKTEIFNVGENSFTVHNLLSGNIIDAPNHKGILNNSTVFNRIAEMLNTNLPYPAVINK
;
A
#
# COMPACT_ATOMS: atom_id res chain seq x y z
N MET A 1 -7.86 19.79 -12.02
CA MET A 1 -6.72 19.83 -12.95
C MET A 1 -5.48 20.14 -12.13
N GLY A 2 -4.32 19.51 -12.38
CA GLY A 2 -3.09 19.76 -11.62
C GLY A 2 -2.54 21.18 -11.78
N THR A 3 -1.41 21.45 -11.16
CA THR A 3 -0.75 22.76 -11.15
C THR A 3 0.65 22.68 -11.76
N VAL A 4 1.11 23.80 -12.36
CA VAL A 4 2.49 23.95 -12.83
C VAL A 4 3.24 24.87 -11.86
N GLN A 5 4.42 24.45 -11.40
CA GLN A 5 5.24 25.19 -10.44
C GLN A 5 6.69 25.31 -10.90
N PRO A 6 7.27 26.51 -10.93
CA PRO A 6 6.58 27.80 -10.80
C PRO A 6 5.71 28.10 -12.03
N ALA A 7 4.62 28.85 -11.86
CA ALA A 7 3.76 29.26 -12.98
C ALA A 7 4.42 30.29 -13.92
N LYS A 8 5.50 30.93 -13.47
CA LYS A 8 6.34 31.85 -14.25
C LYS A 8 7.80 31.56 -13.91
N ALA A 9 8.65 31.42 -14.92
CA ALA A 9 10.07 31.20 -14.77
C ALA A 9 10.84 32.09 -15.78
N ALA A 10 12.04 32.51 -15.41
CA ALA A 10 12.99 33.11 -16.34
C ALA A 10 13.87 32.02 -16.93
N THR A 11 14.25 32.14 -18.19
CA THR A 11 15.21 31.27 -18.82
C THR A 11 16.64 31.57 -18.35
N ASP A 12 17.49 30.55 -18.31
CA ASP A 12 18.93 30.69 -18.07
C ASP A 12 19.66 31.24 -19.32
N SER A 13 21.00 31.28 -19.26
CA SER A 13 21.84 31.75 -20.37
C SER A 13 21.78 30.89 -21.63
N ARG A 14 21.19 29.68 -21.56
CA ARG A 14 20.96 28.77 -22.69
C ARG A 14 19.52 28.90 -23.23
N GLY A 15 18.71 29.77 -22.64
CA GLY A 15 17.30 29.92 -23.00
C GLY A 15 16.40 28.82 -22.43
N GLU A 16 16.85 28.10 -21.39
CA GLU A 16 16.11 27.00 -20.77
C GLU A 16 15.51 27.41 -19.41
N CYS A 17 14.31 26.92 -19.12
CA CYS A 17 13.74 26.96 -17.78
C CYS A 17 13.05 25.64 -17.47
N PHE A 18 12.95 25.33 -16.18
CA PHE A 18 12.31 24.11 -15.70
C PHE A 18 11.07 24.45 -14.87
N VAL A 19 10.01 23.69 -15.12
CA VAL A 19 8.78 23.76 -14.36
C VAL A 19 8.34 22.33 -14.04
N THR A 20 7.68 22.15 -12.89
CA THR A 20 7.13 20.86 -12.49
C THR A 20 5.62 20.89 -12.62
N TYR A 21 5.06 19.94 -13.36
CA TYR A 21 3.62 19.70 -13.33
C TYR A 21 3.29 18.73 -12.18
N VAL A 22 2.40 19.18 -11.29
CA VAL A 22 1.88 18.39 -10.18
C VAL A 22 0.44 18.00 -10.52
N PRO A 23 0.16 16.72 -10.83
CA PRO A 23 -1.20 16.27 -11.09
C PRO A 23 -2.06 16.36 -9.82
N GLU A 24 -3.38 16.43 -9.99
CA GLU A 24 -4.31 16.24 -8.88
C GLU A 24 -4.19 14.84 -8.31
N TYR A 25 -4.40 14.70 -7.01
CA TYR A 25 -4.33 13.42 -6.30
C TYR A 25 -5.42 12.42 -6.72
N TYR A 26 -6.45 12.89 -7.39
CA TYR A 26 -7.54 12.05 -7.83
C TYR A 26 -7.43 11.75 -9.31
N TYR A 27 -7.36 10.49 -9.61
CA TYR A 27 -7.70 10.01 -10.91
C TYR A 27 -9.13 9.48 -10.88
N ASN A 28 -10.10 10.32 -11.24
CA ASN A 28 -11.47 9.86 -11.39
C ASN A 28 -11.52 8.95 -12.63
N LEU A 29 -11.66 7.66 -12.40
CA LEU A 29 -11.85 6.64 -13.43
C LEU A 29 -13.29 6.72 -13.97
N SER A 30 -13.69 7.88 -14.48
CA SER A 30 -14.85 7.90 -15.37
C SER A 30 -14.51 7.03 -16.59
N PRO A 31 -15.39 6.09 -16.99
CA PRO A 31 -15.15 5.24 -18.16
C PRO A 31 -14.78 6.01 -19.43
N ASP A 32 -15.27 7.25 -19.53
CA ASP A 32 -15.04 8.12 -20.70
C ASP A 32 -13.73 8.94 -20.61
N ALA A 33 -12.98 8.89 -19.53
CA ALA A 33 -11.86 9.78 -19.25
C ALA A 33 -10.48 9.11 -19.23
N ASN A 34 -10.35 7.86 -19.64
CA ASN A 34 -9.06 7.14 -19.62
C ASN A 34 -8.50 6.98 -21.06
N PRO A 35 -7.27 7.46 -21.39
CA PRO A 35 -6.37 8.22 -20.53
C PRO A 35 -6.77 9.70 -20.42
N ARG A 36 -6.67 10.25 -19.20
CA ARG A 36 -6.90 11.68 -18.99
C ARG A 36 -5.79 12.49 -19.64
N HIS A 37 -6.13 13.48 -20.42
CA HIS A 37 -5.18 14.35 -21.08
C HIS A 37 -5.06 15.70 -20.36
N VAL A 38 -3.83 16.17 -20.18
CA VAL A 38 -3.52 17.51 -19.73
C VAL A 38 -2.71 18.20 -20.82
N VAL A 39 -3.09 19.41 -21.18
CA VAL A 39 -2.33 20.26 -22.09
C VAL A 39 -1.66 21.35 -21.27
N ILE A 40 -0.33 21.39 -21.30
CA ILE A 40 0.47 22.44 -20.70
C ILE A 40 0.91 23.39 -21.82
N THR A 41 0.61 24.67 -21.64
CA THR A 41 0.99 25.72 -22.58
C THR A 41 2.07 26.59 -21.96
N ALA A 42 3.19 26.77 -22.63
CA ALA A 42 4.21 27.74 -22.31
C ALA A 42 4.11 28.93 -23.27
N SER A 43 4.14 30.16 -22.75
CA SER A 43 4.08 31.39 -23.54
C SER A 43 5.24 32.31 -23.14
N ILE A 44 5.81 33.03 -24.13
CA ILE A 44 6.82 34.04 -23.88
C ILE A 44 6.13 35.38 -23.58
N ALA A 45 6.38 35.94 -22.41
CA ALA A 45 5.76 37.18 -21.99
C ALA A 45 6.05 38.33 -22.97
N GLY A 46 5.01 39.07 -23.37
CA GLY A 46 5.11 40.20 -24.29
C GLY A 46 5.19 39.78 -25.76
N THR A 47 4.96 38.53 -26.12
CA THR A 47 4.91 38.04 -27.51
C THR A 47 3.69 37.15 -27.72
N ASP A 48 3.37 36.82 -28.97
CA ASP A 48 2.34 35.86 -29.35
C ASP A 48 2.92 34.41 -29.43
N THR A 49 4.18 34.24 -29.04
CA THR A 49 4.87 32.92 -29.11
C THR A 49 4.41 32.02 -27.98
N ASN A 50 3.91 30.87 -28.35
CA ASN A 50 3.55 29.82 -27.39
C ASN A 50 3.88 28.43 -27.95
N SER A 51 3.97 27.46 -27.04
CA SER A 51 4.15 26.06 -27.37
C SER A 51 3.31 25.22 -26.39
N THR A 52 2.84 24.07 -26.85
CA THR A 52 2.01 23.17 -26.06
C THR A 52 2.60 21.77 -26.02
N VAL A 53 2.47 21.11 -24.85
CA VAL A 53 2.72 19.69 -24.69
C VAL A 53 1.49 19.00 -24.12
N LYS A 54 1.13 17.86 -24.70
CA LYS A 54 0.03 17.02 -24.21
C LYS A 54 0.62 15.88 -23.39
N LEU A 55 0.18 15.76 -22.14
CA LEU A 55 0.53 14.68 -21.22
C LEU A 55 -0.69 13.77 -21.02
N ASN A 56 -0.42 12.46 -20.97
CA ASN A 56 -1.42 11.47 -20.56
C ASN A 56 -1.21 11.19 -19.07
N LEU A 57 -2.29 11.31 -18.30
CA LEU A 57 -2.29 10.95 -16.88
C LEU A 57 -2.87 9.54 -16.76
N VAL A 58 -2.23 8.72 -15.96
CA VAL A 58 -2.68 7.36 -15.59
C VAL A 58 -2.80 7.25 -14.09
N PRO A 59 -3.62 6.33 -13.54
CA PRO A 59 -3.67 6.07 -12.12
C PRO A 59 -2.28 5.67 -11.59
N ALA A 60 -2.02 5.94 -10.31
CA ALA A 60 -0.84 5.39 -9.65
C ALA A 60 -0.86 3.86 -9.77
N PRO A 61 0.28 3.21 -10.10
CA PRO A 61 0.32 1.76 -10.14
C PRO A 61 0.05 1.16 -8.76
N VAL A 62 -0.69 0.06 -8.73
CA VAL A 62 -1.03 -0.68 -7.53
C VAL A 62 -0.01 -1.79 -7.32
N VAL A 63 0.56 -1.85 -6.11
CA VAL A 63 1.51 -2.89 -5.70
C VAL A 63 0.88 -3.77 -4.63
N PHE A 64 0.84 -5.09 -4.90
CA PHE A 64 0.38 -6.07 -3.93
C PHE A 64 1.56 -6.61 -3.11
N VAL A 65 1.36 -6.75 -1.79
CA VAL A 65 2.37 -7.26 -0.84
C VAL A 65 1.74 -8.37 -0.01
N HIS A 66 2.15 -9.61 -0.26
CA HIS A 66 1.58 -10.81 0.36
C HIS A 66 2.05 -11.01 1.81
N GLY A 67 1.38 -11.94 2.52
CA GLY A 67 1.63 -12.26 3.90
C GLY A 67 2.67 -13.38 4.13
N TYR A 68 2.65 -13.88 5.36
CA TYR A 68 3.55 -14.95 5.82
C TYR A 68 3.27 -16.26 5.09
N ARG A 69 4.31 -16.86 4.52
CA ARG A 69 4.27 -18.12 3.73
C ARG A 69 3.26 -18.10 2.58
N GLU A 70 3.00 -16.92 2.08
CA GLU A 70 2.23 -16.70 0.86
C GLU A 70 3.17 -16.37 -0.30
N THR A 71 2.61 -16.30 -1.49
CA THR A 71 3.24 -15.83 -2.72
C THR A 71 2.30 -14.83 -3.41
N ALA A 72 2.76 -14.17 -4.47
CA ALA A 72 2.02 -13.12 -5.14
C ALA A 72 0.65 -13.56 -5.70
N ASP A 73 0.48 -14.85 -5.99
CA ASP A 73 -0.72 -15.47 -6.55
C ASP A 73 -1.95 -15.42 -5.61
N VAL A 74 -1.76 -15.19 -4.31
CA VAL A 74 -2.90 -14.98 -3.38
C VAL A 74 -3.78 -13.80 -3.79
N PHE A 75 -3.24 -12.88 -4.59
CA PHE A 75 -3.94 -11.69 -5.09
C PHE A 75 -4.55 -11.86 -6.48
N ASP A 76 -4.45 -13.00 -7.16
CA ASP A 76 -4.81 -13.14 -8.57
C ASP A 76 -6.22 -12.64 -8.87
N ASN A 77 -7.23 -13.03 -8.10
CA ASN A 77 -8.62 -12.59 -8.27
C ASN A 77 -8.79 -11.08 -8.04
N LEU A 78 -8.16 -10.54 -7.00
CA LEU A 78 -8.19 -9.11 -6.71
C LEU A 78 -7.41 -8.32 -7.77
N ASN A 79 -6.28 -8.82 -8.21
CA ASN A 79 -5.48 -8.22 -9.27
C ASN A 79 -6.27 -8.13 -10.57
N GLU A 80 -6.91 -9.23 -10.99
CA GLU A 80 -7.79 -9.23 -12.19
C GLU A 80 -8.90 -8.18 -12.06
N PHE A 81 -9.57 -8.15 -10.90
CA PHE A 81 -10.63 -7.18 -10.64
C PHE A 81 -10.14 -5.73 -10.71
N ILE A 82 -9.04 -5.38 -10.02
CA ILE A 82 -8.51 -4.02 -10.01
C ILE A 82 -7.94 -3.62 -11.38
N SER A 83 -7.29 -4.55 -12.07
CA SER A 83 -6.83 -4.34 -13.46
C SER A 83 -7.99 -4.07 -14.41
N SER A 84 -9.13 -4.75 -14.24
CA SER A 84 -10.35 -4.50 -15.05
C SER A 84 -10.92 -3.09 -14.85
N LYS A 85 -10.55 -2.41 -13.75
CA LYS A 85 -10.90 -1.00 -13.48
C LYS A 85 -9.91 0.00 -14.08
N GLY A 86 -8.90 -0.47 -14.82
CA GLY A 86 -7.94 0.38 -15.53
C GLY A 86 -6.69 0.75 -14.73
N TYR A 87 -6.44 0.09 -13.59
CA TYR A 87 -5.19 0.23 -12.84
C TYR A 87 -4.11 -0.69 -13.41
N THR A 88 -2.87 -0.23 -13.39
CA THR A 88 -1.70 -1.09 -13.60
C THR A 88 -1.36 -1.76 -12.28
N CYS A 89 -1.48 -3.08 -12.23
CA CYS A 89 -1.24 -3.88 -11.04
C CYS A 89 0.06 -4.68 -11.17
N ILE A 90 0.86 -4.65 -10.12
CA ILE A 90 2.12 -5.42 -10.01
C ILE A 90 2.20 -6.03 -8.61
N SER A 91 2.87 -7.17 -8.50
CA SER A 91 2.97 -7.89 -7.23
C SER A 91 4.42 -8.08 -6.82
N LEU A 92 4.72 -7.75 -5.57
CA LEU A 92 5.99 -8.11 -4.96
C LEU A 92 5.95 -9.58 -4.55
N ASN A 93 6.94 -10.35 -4.97
CA ASN A 93 7.19 -11.70 -4.48
C ASN A 93 8.52 -11.71 -3.71
N TYR A 94 8.47 -12.07 -2.44
CA TYR A 94 9.64 -12.06 -1.55
C TYR A 94 9.60 -13.28 -0.62
N ASP A 95 10.74 -13.66 -0.07
CA ASP A 95 10.79 -14.72 0.95
C ASP A 95 10.26 -14.19 2.28
N SER A 96 9.01 -14.48 2.54
CA SER A 96 8.28 -14.03 3.72
C SER A 96 8.68 -14.75 5.03
N THR A 97 9.66 -15.66 5.00
CA THR A 97 10.20 -16.34 6.19
C THR A 97 11.41 -15.63 6.79
N LEU A 98 12.02 -14.69 6.05
CA LEU A 98 13.27 -14.02 6.42
C LEU A 98 13.09 -12.78 7.33
N GLY A 99 11.87 -12.49 7.73
CA GLY A 99 11.56 -11.39 8.65
C GLY A 99 10.99 -10.15 7.97
N ILE A 100 10.33 -9.31 8.78
CA ILE A 100 9.60 -8.11 8.33
C ILE A 100 10.57 -7.05 7.80
N GLU A 101 11.71 -6.86 8.44
CA GLU A 101 12.76 -5.95 7.97
C GLU A 101 13.31 -6.37 6.59
N HIS A 102 13.52 -7.68 6.38
CA HIS A 102 13.94 -8.20 5.08
C HIS A 102 12.88 -7.91 4.01
N GLY A 103 11.62 -8.23 4.28
CA GLY A 103 10.52 -7.91 3.37
C GLY A 103 10.42 -6.41 3.05
N ALA A 104 10.63 -5.54 4.05
CA ALA A 104 10.65 -4.09 3.87
C ALA A 104 11.76 -3.62 2.93
N LYS A 105 12.95 -4.23 3.02
CA LYS A 105 14.05 -3.96 2.11
C LYS A 105 13.76 -4.45 0.68
N GLU A 106 13.18 -5.63 0.54
CA GLU A 106 12.74 -6.14 -0.76
C GLU A 106 11.67 -5.24 -1.39
N LEU A 107 10.71 -4.73 -0.58
CA LEU A 107 9.73 -3.75 -1.04
C LEU A 107 10.40 -2.46 -1.53
N GLU A 108 11.35 -1.90 -0.78
CA GLU A 108 12.11 -0.72 -1.19
C GLU A 108 12.78 -0.92 -2.56
N LEU A 109 13.55 -2.00 -2.69
CA LEU A 109 14.25 -2.33 -3.93
C LEU A 109 13.30 -2.55 -5.11
N PHE A 110 12.17 -3.22 -4.84
CA PHE A 110 11.14 -3.46 -5.83
C PHE A 110 10.53 -2.16 -6.35
N LEU A 111 10.12 -1.23 -5.47
CA LEU A 111 9.54 0.05 -5.86
C LEU A 111 10.55 0.88 -6.68
N GLN A 112 11.83 0.91 -6.27
CA GLN A 112 12.87 1.59 -7.01
C GLN A 112 13.10 0.99 -8.41
N LYS A 113 13.05 -0.33 -8.51
CA LYS A 113 13.14 -1.02 -9.80
C LYS A 113 11.95 -0.67 -10.69
N GLN A 114 10.72 -0.74 -10.14
CA GLN A 114 9.50 -0.44 -10.90
C GLN A 114 9.48 1.01 -11.41
N LYS A 115 9.94 1.99 -10.63
CA LYS A 115 10.09 3.38 -11.12
C LYS A 115 10.97 3.45 -12.37
N LYS A 116 12.08 2.72 -12.40
CA LYS A 116 12.99 2.67 -13.56
C LYS A 116 12.35 1.96 -14.75
N ASP A 117 11.65 0.84 -14.50
CA ASP A 117 10.99 0.06 -15.53
C ASP A 117 9.86 0.88 -16.20
N PHE A 118 9.03 1.60 -15.43
CA PHE A 118 8.03 2.52 -15.97
C PHE A 118 8.65 3.69 -16.73
N LEU A 119 9.73 4.26 -16.20
CA LEU A 119 10.42 5.37 -16.88
C LEU A 119 10.98 4.93 -18.24
N SER A 120 11.50 3.71 -18.36
CA SER A 120 11.96 3.14 -19.63
C SER A 120 10.85 3.00 -20.68
N GLN A 121 9.58 2.96 -20.23
CA GLN A 121 8.39 2.94 -21.06
C GLN A 121 7.79 4.35 -21.29
N GLY A 122 8.48 5.39 -20.83
CA GLY A 122 8.03 6.78 -20.93
C GLY A 122 6.95 7.17 -19.89
N ILE A 123 6.77 6.38 -18.85
CA ILE A 123 5.82 6.63 -17.76
C ILE A 123 6.56 7.07 -16.51
N LEU A 124 6.33 8.31 -16.07
CA LEU A 124 6.90 8.82 -14.83
C LEU A 124 6.02 8.42 -13.64
N VAL A 125 6.52 7.52 -12.81
CA VAL A 125 5.88 7.09 -11.58
C VAL A 125 6.64 7.66 -10.38
N ASN A 126 6.00 8.53 -9.62
CA ASN A 126 6.57 9.06 -8.37
C ASN A 126 6.14 8.22 -7.17
N LYS A 127 4.86 7.84 -7.10
CA LYS A 127 4.26 7.12 -5.97
C LYS A 127 3.42 5.95 -6.45
N PHE A 128 3.32 4.95 -5.59
CA PHE A 128 2.51 3.75 -5.74
C PHE A 128 1.38 3.71 -4.71
N ASP A 129 0.30 3.03 -5.04
CA ASP A 129 -0.73 2.62 -4.07
C ASP A 129 -0.45 1.17 -3.66
N LEU A 130 -0.31 0.90 -2.35
CA LEU A 130 -0.05 -0.44 -1.85
C LEU A 130 -1.36 -1.09 -1.39
N ILE A 131 -1.56 -2.35 -1.75
CA ILE A 131 -2.57 -3.24 -1.17
C ILE A 131 -1.81 -4.39 -0.51
N THR A 132 -2.00 -4.55 0.79
CA THR A 132 -1.19 -5.47 1.58
C THR A 132 -2.07 -6.46 2.33
N HIS A 133 -1.64 -7.71 2.43
CA HIS A 133 -2.33 -8.73 3.20
C HIS A 133 -1.48 -9.20 4.38
N SER A 134 -2.11 -9.36 5.55
CA SER A 134 -1.48 -9.99 6.71
C SER A 134 -0.13 -9.37 7.05
N MET A 135 0.93 -10.17 7.20
CA MET A 135 2.30 -9.72 7.47
C MET A 135 2.82 -8.70 6.44
N GLY A 136 2.35 -8.77 5.18
CA GLY A 136 2.71 -7.79 4.15
C GLY A 136 2.40 -6.35 4.54
N GLY A 137 1.36 -6.14 5.36
CA GLY A 137 1.06 -4.83 5.94
C GLY A 137 2.10 -4.37 6.96
N LEU A 138 2.69 -5.28 7.73
CA LEU A 138 3.78 -4.94 8.64
C LEU A 138 5.06 -4.62 7.88
N VAL A 139 5.32 -5.32 6.76
CA VAL A 139 6.40 -5.00 5.80
C VAL A 139 6.25 -3.57 5.29
N ALA A 140 5.06 -3.20 4.80
CA ALA A 140 4.77 -1.86 4.32
C ALA A 140 4.90 -0.79 5.42
N ARG A 141 4.43 -1.08 6.64
CA ARG A 141 4.59 -0.19 7.81
C ARG A 141 6.07 0.01 8.16
N TYR A 142 6.85 -1.07 8.21
CA TYR A 142 8.27 -1.01 8.55
C TYR A 142 9.02 -0.13 7.54
N TYR A 143 8.81 -0.34 6.25
CA TYR A 143 9.41 0.47 5.20
C TYR A 143 8.97 1.93 5.30
N SER A 144 7.67 2.19 5.30
CA SER A 144 7.11 3.54 5.24
C SER A 144 7.38 4.39 6.50
N ALA A 145 7.66 3.74 7.64
CA ALA A 145 8.05 4.42 8.88
C ALA A 145 9.58 4.54 9.06
N SER A 146 10.37 4.04 8.11
CA SER A 146 11.83 4.10 8.17
C SER A 146 12.38 5.46 7.71
N GLN A 147 13.62 5.76 8.12
CA GLN A 147 14.32 6.97 7.67
C GLN A 147 14.64 6.93 6.16
N ASN A 148 14.82 5.74 5.58
CA ASN A 148 15.04 5.59 4.14
C ASN A 148 13.84 6.03 3.33
N TYR A 149 12.63 5.77 3.82
CA TYR A 149 11.39 6.20 3.18
C TYR A 149 11.33 7.72 2.98
N LEU A 150 11.83 8.52 3.92
CA LEU A 150 11.83 9.99 3.79
C LEU A 150 12.57 10.51 2.56
N LYS A 151 13.53 9.74 2.03
CA LYS A 151 14.24 10.07 0.80
C LYS A 151 13.49 9.63 -0.45
N ASN A 152 12.75 8.53 -0.35
CA ASN A 152 12.07 7.91 -1.48
C ASN A 152 10.67 8.51 -1.70
N ASP A 153 9.92 8.75 -0.63
CA ASP A 153 8.54 9.29 -0.61
C ASP A 153 7.67 8.71 -1.74
N ASP A 154 7.69 7.38 -1.86
CA ASP A 154 7.19 6.68 -3.04
C ASP A 154 5.88 5.92 -2.83
N ILE A 155 5.20 6.15 -1.70
CA ILE A 155 3.88 5.58 -1.43
C ILE A 155 2.85 6.72 -1.33
N ASN A 156 1.73 6.57 -2.03
CA ASN A 156 0.60 7.49 -1.96
C ASN A 156 -0.46 6.97 -0.97
N LYS A 157 -0.81 5.68 -1.08
CA LYS A 157 -1.79 5.02 -0.22
C LYS A 157 -1.28 3.67 0.26
N ILE A 158 -1.75 3.25 1.44
CA ILE A 158 -1.66 1.87 1.91
C ILE A 158 -3.06 1.41 2.30
N ILE A 159 -3.52 0.32 1.70
CA ILE A 159 -4.76 -0.37 2.06
C ILE A 159 -4.36 -1.69 2.72
N PHE A 160 -4.64 -1.81 4.00
CA PHE A 160 -4.37 -2.98 4.81
C PHE A 160 -5.54 -3.95 4.77
N LEU A 161 -5.26 -5.23 4.51
CA LEU A 161 -6.23 -6.32 4.51
C LEU A 161 -5.84 -7.32 5.60
N SER A 162 -6.62 -7.44 6.65
CA SER A 162 -6.38 -8.39 7.75
C SER A 162 -4.94 -8.36 8.30
N VAL A 163 -4.44 -7.16 8.60
CA VAL A 163 -3.06 -6.96 9.08
C VAL A 163 -2.99 -7.03 10.61
N PRO A 164 -2.11 -7.87 11.17
CA PRO A 164 -1.93 -7.98 12.63
C PRO A 164 -1.05 -6.83 13.15
N HIS A 165 -1.61 -5.62 13.26
CA HIS A 165 -0.87 -4.41 13.63
C HIS A 165 -0.23 -4.44 15.02
N LYS A 166 -0.68 -5.36 15.89
CA LYS A 166 -0.17 -5.61 17.25
C LYS A 166 0.31 -7.07 17.43
N GLY A 167 0.58 -7.77 16.33
CA GLY A 167 0.92 -9.17 16.33
C GLY A 167 -0.28 -10.11 16.32
N SER A 168 -0.02 -11.42 16.29
CA SER A 168 -1.02 -12.47 16.30
C SER A 168 -0.75 -13.49 17.42
N VAL A 169 -1.76 -13.75 18.24
CA VAL A 169 -1.67 -14.80 19.29
C VAL A 169 -1.46 -16.18 18.65
N LEU A 170 -2.01 -16.39 17.45
CA LEU A 170 -1.82 -17.64 16.72
C LEU A 170 -0.34 -17.84 16.31
N ALA A 171 0.41 -16.76 16.12
CA ALA A 171 1.85 -16.85 15.85
C ALA A 171 2.62 -17.44 17.03
N SER A 172 2.20 -17.21 18.26
CA SER A 172 2.83 -17.81 19.46
C SER A 172 2.70 -19.34 19.45
N ILE A 173 1.58 -19.87 18.95
CA ILE A 173 1.37 -21.31 18.78
C ILE A 173 2.19 -21.79 17.58
N GLY A 174 2.18 -21.04 16.49
CA GLY A 174 2.92 -21.37 15.27
C GLY A 174 4.43 -21.41 15.47
N GLU A 175 4.99 -20.65 16.41
CA GLU A 175 6.42 -20.64 16.72
C GLU A 175 6.94 -22.00 17.19
N GLU A 176 6.09 -22.83 17.77
CA GLU A 176 6.49 -24.20 18.17
C GLU A 176 6.78 -25.09 16.93
N TYR A 177 6.10 -24.83 15.82
CA TYR A 177 6.19 -25.60 14.58
C TYR A 177 7.12 -24.98 13.55
N PHE A 178 7.03 -23.65 13.40
CA PHE A 178 7.81 -22.87 12.45
C PHE A 178 8.90 -22.11 13.20
N LYS A 179 10.16 -22.33 12.84
CA LYS A 179 11.32 -21.77 13.56
C LYS A 179 11.93 -20.57 12.83
N ASP A 180 11.28 -20.10 11.77
CA ASP A 180 11.79 -18.97 10.98
C ASP A 180 11.65 -17.62 11.72
N LYS A 181 12.30 -16.59 11.18
CA LYS A 181 12.34 -15.26 11.79
C LYS A 181 10.97 -14.61 11.83
N SER A 182 10.20 -14.73 10.74
CA SER A 182 8.93 -14.01 10.58
C SER A 182 7.87 -14.46 11.58
N ILE A 183 7.74 -15.78 11.83
CA ILE A 183 6.75 -16.25 12.80
C ILE A 183 7.04 -15.70 14.21
N LYS A 184 8.33 -15.58 14.57
CA LYS A 184 8.76 -14.99 15.85
C LYS A 184 8.44 -13.50 15.93
N GLU A 185 8.64 -12.78 14.83
CA GLU A 185 8.34 -11.35 14.75
C GLU A 185 6.82 -11.06 14.77
N LEU A 186 5.97 -12.04 14.46
CA LEU A 186 4.51 -11.90 14.51
C LEU A 186 3.92 -12.11 15.91
N VAL A 187 4.70 -12.58 16.90
CA VAL A 187 4.25 -12.71 18.29
C VAL A 187 4.00 -11.33 18.92
N PRO A 188 2.87 -11.10 19.62
CA PRO A 188 2.50 -9.77 20.12
C PRO A 188 3.53 -9.08 21.00
N ASP A 189 4.29 -9.81 21.80
CA ASP A 189 5.31 -9.27 22.70
C ASP A 189 6.69 -9.13 22.04
N ASN A 190 6.77 -9.36 20.72
CA ASN A 190 8.01 -9.20 19.99
C ASN A 190 8.50 -7.76 19.99
N GLU A 191 9.82 -7.58 19.96
CA GLU A 191 10.50 -6.28 19.93
C GLU A 191 9.95 -5.36 18.81
N LEU A 192 9.49 -5.93 17.70
CA LEU A 192 8.88 -5.18 16.61
C LEU A 192 7.74 -4.27 17.09
N PHE A 193 6.86 -4.80 17.96
CA PHE A 193 5.66 -4.08 18.42
C PHE A 193 5.94 -3.25 19.68
N VAL A 194 6.81 -3.73 20.58
CA VAL A 194 7.04 -3.07 21.87
C VAL A 194 8.14 -2.01 21.83
N SER A 195 9.06 -2.09 20.87
CA SER A 195 10.22 -1.19 20.77
C SER A 195 10.36 -0.57 19.38
N ILE A 196 10.48 -1.38 18.31
CA ILE A 196 10.86 -0.89 16.98
C ILE A 196 9.80 0.08 16.45
N PHE A 197 8.56 -0.36 16.25
CA PHE A 197 7.51 0.51 15.74
C PHE A 197 7.29 1.77 16.59
N PRO A 198 7.20 1.71 17.93
CA PRO A 198 7.05 2.91 18.76
C PRO A 198 8.15 3.95 18.55
N ASN A 199 9.35 3.55 18.15
CA ASN A 199 10.50 4.44 17.94
C ASN A 199 10.70 4.90 16.50
N THR A 200 9.86 4.46 15.57
CA THR A 200 9.88 4.90 14.17
C THR A 200 8.93 6.10 13.93
N ILE A 201 8.82 6.54 12.68
CA ILE A 201 7.97 7.66 12.28
C ILE A 201 6.54 7.41 12.77
N ASN A 202 5.99 8.36 13.52
CA ASN A 202 4.62 8.34 14.03
C ASN A 202 4.22 7.02 14.71
N GLY A 203 5.16 6.38 15.42
CA GLY A 203 4.90 5.11 16.09
C GLY A 203 4.63 3.93 15.16
N GLY A 204 5.22 3.95 13.97
CA GLY A 204 5.15 2.87 12.99
C GLY A 204 3.97 2.97 12.00
N LEU A 205 3.26 4.12 11.94
CA LEU A 205 2.27 4.39 10.90
C LEU A 205 2.47 5.81 10.37
N ASN A 206 3.08 5.93 9.20
CA ASN A 206 3.49 7.21 8.64
C ASN A 206 2.28 8.12 8.35
N ASN A 207 2.27 9.30 8.95
CA ASN A 207 1.19 10.28 8.85
C ASN A 207 1.19 11.11 7.54
N SER A 208 2.12 10.86 6.63
CA SER A 208 2.13 11.45 5.29
C SER A 208 1.49 10.54 4.22
N ILE A 209 1.03 9.34 4.60
CA ILE A 209 0.48 8.35 3.68
C ILE A 209 -1.00 8.11 3.98
N GLN A 210 -1.83 8.19 2.95
CA GLN A 210 -3.24 7.88 3.06
C GLN A 210 -3.45 6.40 3.42
N THR A 211 -4.33 6.12 4.37
CA THR A 211 -4.44 4.78 4.96
C THR A 211 -5.88 4.28 4.99
N GLY A 212 -6.09 3.07 4.45
CA GLY A 212 -7.30 2.27 4.60
C GLY A 212 -7.02 1.00 5.40
N ASN A 213 -8.00 0.51 6.17
CA ASN A 213 -7.84 -0.68 7.00
C ASN A 213 -9.09 -1.54 6.99
N LEU A 214 -8.99 -2.74 6.44
CA LEU A 214 -10.08 -3.69 6.24
C LEU A 214 -9.78 -5.00 6.99
N LEU A 215 -10.80 -5.58 7.61
CA LEU A 215 -10.68 -6.82 8.38
C LEU A 215 -11.82 -7.78 8.05
N SER A 216 -11.54 -9.08 7.98
CA SER A 216 -12.56 -10.13 7.98
C SER A 216 -13.18 -10.27 9.36
N GLN A 217 -14.51 -10.33 9.44
CA GLN A 217 -15.24 -10.43 10.71
C GLN A 217 -14.88 -11.68 11.53
N TYR A 218 -14.61 -12.78 10.84
CA TYR A 218 -14.32 -14.07 11.46
C TYR A 218 -12.85 -14.49 11.23
N ASP A 219 -11.98 -13.49 11.13
CA ASP A 219 -10.55 -13.73 10.95
C ASP A 219 -9.98 -14.53 12.12
N GLU A 220 -9.48 -15.74 11.84
CA GLU A 220 -8.93 -16.64 12.83
C GLU A 220 -7.49 -16.33 13.22
N VAL A 221 -6.80 -15.52 12.42
CA VAL A 221 -5.39 -15.13 12.62
C VAL A 221 -5.26 -13.78 13.28
N VAL A 222 -6.12 -12.83 12.89
CA VAL A 222 -6.05 -11.42 13.30
C VAL A 222 -7.30 -11.01 14.03
N THR A 223 -7.17 -10.73 15.32
CA THR A 223 -8.28 -10.23 16.13
C THR A 223 -8.60 -8.76 15.81
N ASN A 224 -9.83 -8.34 16.10
CA ASN A 224 -10.24 -6.94 15.98
C ASN A 224 -9.28 -5.99 16.73
N GLU A 225 -8.81 -6.39 17.91
CA GLU A 225 -7.88 -5.61 18.71
C GLU A 225 -6.52 -5.48 18.03
N SER A 226 -6.01 -6.58 17.44
CA SER A 226 -4.74 -6.56 16.72
C SER A 226 -4.82 -5.74 15.44
N ALA A 227 -5.95 -5.80 14.72
CA ALA A 227 -6.16 -5.02 13.49
C ALA A 227 -6.41 -3.53 13.74
N ALA A 228 -6.74 -3.13 14.98
CA ALA A 228 -7.17 -1.77 15.27
C ALA A 228 -6.06 -0.71 15.09
N LEU A 229 -6.40 0.35 14.37
CA LEU A 229 -5.57 1.53 14.14
C LEU A 229 -6.18 2.81 14.79
N ASP A 230 -7.05 2.64 15.78
CA ASP A 230 -7.78 3.74 16.45
C ASP A 230 -6.83 4.77 17.06
N LYS A 231 -5.66 4.34 17.54
CA LYS A 231 -4.60 5.22 18.06
C LYS A 231 -4.22 6.31 17.05
N TRP A 232 -4.34 6.03 15.75
CA TRP A 232 -4.03 6.96 14.67
C TRP A 232 -5.28 7.54 14.01
N GLY A 233 -6.46 7.33 14.61
CA GLY A 233 -7.73 7.81 14.05
C GLY A 233 -8.16 7.11 12.76
N ILE A 234 -7.56 5.98 12.42
CA ILE A 234 -7.91 5.18 11.25
C ILE A 234 -8.93 4.13 11.64
N LYS A 235 -10.12 4.21 11.02
CA LYS A 235 -11.18 3.25 11.25
C LYS A 235 -10.86 1.91 10.60
N THR A 236 -11.06 0.81 11.34
CA THR A 236 -11.08 -0.54 10.78
C THR A 236 -12.48 -0.84 10.25
N GLU A 237 -12.59 -1.10 8.95
CA GLU A 237 -13.83 -1.53 8.31
C GLU A 237 -13.89 -3.05 8.34
N ILE A 238 -14.95 -3.60 8.94
CA ILE A 238 -15.12 -5.04 9.14
C ILE A 238 -16.08 -5.58 8.09
N PHE A 239 -15.66 -6.62 7.38
CA PHE A 239 -16.44 -7.29 6.36
C PHE A 239 -16.87 -8.67 6.80
N ASN A 240 -18.14 -8.99 6.58
CA ASN A 240 -18.66 -10.33 6.82
C ASN A 240 -18.13 -11.28 5.74
N VAL A 241 -16.93 -11.79 5.97
CA VAL A 241 -16.22 -12.71 5.09
C VAL A 241 -15.98 -13.99 5.86
N GLY A 242 -16.25 -15.12 5.22
CA GLY A 242 -16.09 -16.43 5.83
C GLY A 242 -17.28 -16.84 6.71
N GLU A 243 -17.12 -17.89 7.46
CA GLU A 243 -18.13 -18.47 8.33
C GLU A 243 -17.62 -18.54 9.78
N ASN A 244 -18.50 -18.34 10.75
CA ASN A 244 -18.18 -18.50 12.17
C ASN A 244 -18.04 -20.00 12.54
N SER A 245 -17.29 -20.76 11.73
CA SER A 245 -17.14 -22.21 11.85
C SER A 245 -15.74 -22.64 12.30
N PHE A 246 -14.86 -21.67 12.61
CA PHE A 246 -13.52 -21.98 13.09
C PHE A 246 -13.64 -22.60 14.50
N THR A 247 -13.39 -23.89 14.56
CA THR A 247 -13.39 -24.64 15.82
C THR A 247 -11.95 -24.92 16.26
N VAL A 248 -11.74 -25.14 17.56
CA VAL A 248 -10.46 -25.62 18.11
C VAL A 248 -9.97 -26.89 17.39
N HIS A 249 -10.90 -27.66 16.82
CA HIS A 249 -10.60 -28.84 16.02
C HIS A 249 -9.80 -28.49 14.74
N ASN A 250 -10.13 -27.40 14.05
CA ASN A 250 -9.39 -26.94 12.86
C ASN A 250 -7.98 -26.48 13.24
N LEU A 251 -7.84 -25.87 14.41
CA LEU A 251 -6.54 -25.50 14.96
C LEU A 251 -5.65 -26.72 15.21
N LEU A 252 -6.22 -27.76 15.83
CA LEU A 252 -5.51 -28.99 16.18
C LEU A 252 -5.24 -29.91 14.98
N SER A 253 -6.02 -29.78 13.91
CA SER A 253 -5.85 -30.58 12.67
C SER A 253 -4.78 -30.04 11.72
N GLY A 254 -4.06 -28.98 12.11
CA GLY A 254 -2.99 -28.38 11.30
C GLY A 254 -3.49 -27.44 10.19
N ASN A 255 -4.79 -27.14 10.12
CA ASN A 255 -5.37 -26.20 9.15
C ASN A 255 -5.06 -24.72 9.45
N ILE A 256 -4.12 -24.45 10.35
CA ILE A 256 -3.62 -23.11 10.65
C ILE A 256 -3.03 -22.45 9.39
N ILE A 257 -2.47 -23.23 8.49
CA ILE A 257 -1.89 -22.74 7.22
C ILE A 257 -2.99 -22.31 6.24
N ASP A 258 -4.16 -22.92 6.31
CA ASP A 258 -5.26 -22.62 5.38
C ASP A 258 -6.03 -21.36 5.70
N ALA A 259 -6.18 -21.02 6.98
CA ALA A 259 -6.82 -19.79 7.50
C ALA A 259 -7.90 -19.22 6.56
N PRO A 260 -9.01 -19.97 6.30
CA PRO A 260 -9.93 -19.67 5.20
C PRO A 260 -10.64 -18.31 5.36
N ASN A 261 -10.89 -17.86 6.58
CA ASN A 261 -11.51 -16.57 6.81
C ASN A 261 -10.49 -15.43 6.69
N HIS A 262 -9.26 -15.66 7.15
CA HIS A 262 -8.16 -14.72 6.99
C HIS A 262 -7.85 -14.47 5.51
N LYS A 263 -7.77 -15.52 4.70
CA LYS A 263 -7.56 -15.43 3.25
C LYS A 263 -8.84 -15.08 2.48
N GLY A 264 -10.00 -15.32 3.06
CA GLY A 264 -11.29 -15.05 2.44
C GLY A 264 -11.49 -13.59 2.03
N ILE A 265 -10.85 -12.65 2.74
CA ILE A 265 -10.88 -11.21 2.39
C ILE A 265 -10.28 -10.95 1.01
N LEU A 266 -9.39 -11.79 0.53
CA LEU A 266 -8.73 -11.71 -0.78
C LEU A 266 -9.59 -12.25 -1.93
N ASN A 267 -10.79 -12.80 -1.64
CA ASN A 267 -11.68 -13.41 -2.62
C ASN A 267 -13.14 -12.91 -2.51
N ASN A 268 -13.36 -11.80 -1.81
CA ASN A 268 -14.70 -11.27 -1.55
C ASN A 268 -15.00 -10.05 -2.43
N SER A 269 -16.05 -10.13 -3.26
CA SER A 269 -16.42 -9.08 -4.20
C SER A 269 -16.82 -7.75 -3.54
N THR A 270 -17.40 -7.79 -2.34
CA THR A 270 -17.73 -6.57 -1.57
C THR A 270 -16.47 -5.86 -1.12
N VAL A 271 -15.46 -6.62 -0.66
CA VAL A 271 -14.14 -6.08 -0.33
C VAL A 271 -13.45 -5.51 -1.57
N PHE A 272 -13.53 -6.19 -2.70
CA PHE A 272 -12.96 -5.71 -3.98
C PHE A 272 -13.54 -4.37 -4.40
N ASN A 273 -14.86 -4.22 -4.34
CA ASN A 273 -15.53 -2.96 -4.66
C ASN A 273 -15.09 -1.84 -3.70
N ARG A 274 -14.95 -2.15 -2.40
CA ARG A 274 -14.47 -1.16 -1.42
C ARG A 274 -13.03 -0.76 -1.66
N ILE A 275 -12.16 -1.69 -2.03
CA ILE A 275 -10.77 -1.38 -2.41
C ILE A 275 -10.73 -0.47 -3.65
N ALA A 276 -11.52 -0.77 -4.69
CA ALA A 276 -11.60 0.06 -5.88
C ALA A 276 -12.10 1.49 -5.55
N GLU A 277 -13.08 1.63 -4.64
CA GLU A 277 -13.53 2.93 -4.15
C GLU A 277 -12.40 3.65 -3.39
N MET A 278 -11.68 2.96 -2.50
CA MET A 278 -10.55 3.51 -1.75
C MET A 278 -9.41 3.98 -2.66
N LEU A 279 -9.12 3.26 -3.73
CA LEU A 279 -8.15 3.68 -4.73
C LEU A 279 -8.58 4.96 -5.44
N ASN A 280 -9.88 5.14 -5.67
CA ASN A 280 -10.46 6.26 -6.42
C ASN A 280 -10.87 7.46 -5.56
N THR A 281 -10.70 7.42 -4.24
CA THR A 281 -11.08 8.49 -3.31
C THR A 281 -9.92 8.84 -2.38
N ASN A 282 -10.00 10.00 -1.69
CA ASN A 282 -9.06 10.29 -0.61
C ASN A 282 -9.36 9.41 0.60
N LEU A 283 -8.29 8.86 1.15
CA LEU A 283 -8.33 8.19 2.44
C LEU A 283 -7.81 9.12 3.55
N PRO A 284 -8.16 8.85 4.80
CA PRO A 284 -7.62 9.60 5.92
C PRO A 284 -6.10 9.41 6.03
N TYR A 285 -5.44 10.44 6.53
CA TYR A 285 -4.06 10.35 6.99
C TYR A 285 -4.04 9.95 8.47
N PRO A 286 -3.11 9.08 8.88
CA PRO A 286 -2.92 8.78 10.30
C PRO A 286 -2.68 10.05 11.11
N ALA A 287 -3.41 10.19 12.22
CA ALA A 287 -3.20 11.28 13.15
C ALA A 287 -1.78 11.23 13.74
N VAL A 288 -1.20 12.39 14.01
CA VAL A 288 0.09 12.48 14.71
C VAL A 288 -0.12 12.05 16.16
N ILE A 289 0.63 11.04 16.59
CA ILE A 289 0.67 10.63 17.99
C ILE A 289 1.78 11.39 18.72
N ASN A 290 1.41 12.10 19.77
CA ASN A 290 2.40 12.70 20.68
C ASN A 290 3.07 11.58 21.49
N LYS A 291 4.40 11.57 21.51
CA LYS A 291 5.19 10.65 22.33
C LYS A 291 5.13 11.05 23.79
#